data_39ca77fb29301158223e8fef7d450051
#
_entry.id   39ca77fb29301158223e8fef7d450051
#
_cell.length_a   1.000
_cell.length_b   1.000
_cell.length_c   1.000
_cell.angle_alpha   90.00
_cell.angle_beta   90.00
_cell.angle_gamma   90.00
#
_symmetry.space_group_name_H-M   'P 1'
#
loop_
_entity.id
_entity.type
_entity.pdbx_description
1 polymer ?
#
loop_
_entity_poly.entity_id
_entity_poly.type
_entity_poly.pdbx_seq_one_letter_code
_entity_poly.pdbx_strand_id
1 'polypeptide(L)'
;MRFTYKEYNATAELRSFKAEGSDVSEYHIMIHVEPLNETFEGQMRRLSLAEKALRESEELSNAKVVFKRYFLSDATNQVPLVNDSDECTVSYIQQPPLDGSKVALWIYMQEGTDIEYGGDELNSTIVRHNGYEHVWTMGMTTDNGGSFAQTEILLENYEALLKEKYDANIADNCVRTWFFVRDVDTNYGGLVVARRENFERNGLTSDTHYISSTGIGGSPSDTKALVQLGSYAMTGMESSQQQYLYALTHLNRTIEYGVTFERGTKVLFGDRGHIYISGTASIDNKGDVLYLGDVGKQTLRMWENVEKLLEEGGATYDDVAQIVVYLRDVADYGLVEKMFREKFPDTPYVITLAPVCRPTWLIEMECIAITQENNTAYRKF
;
A
#
# COMPACT_ATOMS: atom_id res chain seq x y z
N MET A 1 6.78 17.03 -5.43
CA MET A 1 7.16 17.60 -6.76
C MET A 1 6.31 16.98 -7.85
N ARG A 2 6.01 17.71 -8.91
CA ARG A 2 5.24 17.21 -10.05
C ARG A 2 5.99 17.48 -11.34
N PHE A 3 6.21 16.44 -12.14
CA PHE A 3 6.86 16.47 -13.44
C PHE A 3 5.83 16.24 -14.53
N THR A 4 5.83 17.07 -15.58
CA THR A 4 4.91 16.92 -16.72
C THR A 4 5.72 16.64 -17.99
N TYR A 5 5.53 15.47 -18.54
CA TYR A 5 6.16 14.98 -19.77
C TYR A 5 5.18 15.16 -20.94
N LYS A 6 5.17 16.36 -21.54
CA LYS A 6 4.23 16.70 -22.62
C LYS A 6 4.38 15.79 -23.83
N GLU A 7 5.61 15.38 -24.15
CA GLU A 7 5.92 14.47 -25.25
C GLU A 7 5.34 13.06 -25.05
N TYR A 8 5.07 12.68 -23.80
CA TYR A 8 4.49 11.38 -23.46
C TYR A 8 3.04 11.49 -22.99
N ASN A 9 2.46 12.69 -22.89
CA ASN A 9 1.18 12.94 -22.24
C ASN A 9 1.08 12.18 -20.90
N ALA A 10 2.07 12.39 -20.04
CA ALA A 10 2.22 11.74 -18.77
C ALA A 10 2.62 12.74 -17.68
N THR A 11 2.26 12.41 -16.43
CA THR A 11 2.67 13.14 -15.22
C THR A 11 3.28 12.18 -14.24
N ALA A 12 4.35 12.59 -13.57
CA ALA A 12 4.89 11.90 -12.40
C ALA A 12 4.82 12.83 -11.20
N GLU A 13 4.24 12.35 -10.12
CA GLU A 13 4.20 13.00 -8.81
C GLU A 13 5.21 12.29 -7.92
N LEU A 14 6.10 13.05 -7.31
CA LEU A 14 7.20 12.54 -6.49
C LEU A 14 7.20 13.21 -5.13
N ARG A 15 7.29 12.41 -4.08
CA ARG A 15 7.61 12.82 -2.73
C ARG A 15 8.91 12.17 -2.33
N SER A 16 9.90 12.99 -1.94
CA SER A 16 11.17 12.54 -1.40
C SER A 16 11.24 12.77 0.11
N PHE A 17 11.97 11.92 0.80
CA PHE A 17 12.32 12.09 2.19
C PHE A 17 13.80 11.75 2.40
N LYS A 18 14.51 12.62 3.11
CA LYS A 18 15.86 12.38 3.59
C LYS A 18 16.00 12.96 4.99
N ALA A 19 16.27 12.11 5.96
CA ALA A 19 16.46 12.56 7.33
C ALA A 19 17.74 13.41 7.47
N GLU A 20 17.73 14.36 8.41
CA GLU A 20 18.90 15.20 8.67
C GLU A 20 20.10 14.34 9.07
N GLY A 21 21.23 14.53 8.37
CA GLY A 21 22.45 13.76 8.59
C GLY A 21 22.36 12.27 8.23
N SER A 22 21.38 11.89 7.38
CA SER A 22 21.30 10.55 6.79
C SER A 22 21.91 10.52 5.41
N ASP A 23 22.45 9.37 5.01
CA ASP A 23 22.87 9.04 3.65
C ASP A 23 21.74 8.38 2.83
N VAL A 24 20.65 7.97 3.48
CA VAL A 24 19.51 7.32 2.84
C VAL A 24 18.44 8.33 2.45
N SER A 25 18.08 8.30 1.16
CA SER A 25 16.91 8.99 0.60
C SER A 25 15.84 7.99 0.18
N GLU A 26 14.58 8.36 0.35
CA GLU A 26 13.41 7.58 -0.01
C GLU A 26 12.52 8.37 -0.96
N TYR A 27 11.94 7.69 -1.95
CA TYR A 27 11.13 8.32 -2.98
C TYR A 27 9.86 7.52 -3.23
N HIS A 28 8.70 8.15 -3.04
CA HIS A 28 7.42 7.64 -3.49
C HIS A 28 6.96 8.38 -4.74
N ILE A 29 6.64 7.64 -5.77
CA ILE A 29 6.36 8.18 -7.11
C ILE A 29 5.03 7.61 -7.58
N MET A 30 4.14 8.47 -8.08
CA MET A 30 2.93 8.08 -8.79
C MET A 30 3.00 8.58 -10.22
N ILE A 31 2.88 7.68 -11.20
CA ILE A 31 2.91 8.03 -12.63
C ILE A 31 1.54 7.80 -13.23
N HIS A 32 1.04 8.84 -13.91
CA HIS A 32 -0.23 8.84 -14.62
C HIS A 32 -0.01 9.14 -16.11
N VAL A 33 -0.82 8.53 -16.96
CA VAL A 33 -0.87 8.84 -18.39
C VAL A 33 -2.25 9.41 -18.75
N GLU A 34 -2.29 10.40 -19.65
CA GLU A 34 -3.57 10.93 -20.12
C GLU A 34 -4.36 9.85 -20.87
N PRO A 35 -5.70 9.79 -20.69
CA PRO A 35 -6.55 8.82 -21.37
C PRO A 35 -6.73 9.22 -22.84
N LEU A 36 -5.82 8.79 -23.69
CA LEU A 36 -5.94 8.97 -25.14
C LEU A 36 -6.67 7.78 -25.77
N ASN A 37 -7.24 7.97 -26.96
CA ASN A 37 -7.88 6.91 -27.73
C ASN A 37 -6.83 5.99 -28.38
N GLU A 38 -6.24 5.11 -27.59
CA GLU A 38 -5.18 4.19 -27.98
C GLU A 38 -5.29 2.84 -27.25
N THR A 39 -4.48 1.87 -27.65
CA THR A 39 -4.38 0.56 -27.00
C THR A 39 -3.70 0.66 -25.64
N PHE A 40 -3.78 -0.43 -24.83
CA PHE A 40 -3.05 -0.51 -23.58
C PHE A 40 -1.53 -0.40 -23.79
N GLU A 41 -0.98 -1.07 -24.80
CA GLU A 41 0.45 -1.00 -25.11
C GLU A 41 0.90 0.44 -25.44
N GLY A 42 0.02 1.23 -26.07
CA GLY A 42 0.28 2.65 -26.31
C GLY A 42 0.44 3.42 -25.00
N GLN A 43 -0.50 3.27 -24.07
CA GLN A 43 -0.45 3.90 -22.76
C GLN A 43 0.73 3.39 -21.94
N MET A 44 0.96 2.07 -21.91
CA MET A 44 2.07 1.45 -21.20
C MET A 44 3.43 1.97 -21.70
N ARG A 45 3.60 2.10 -23.03
CA ARG A 45 4.82 2.67 -23.61
C ARG A 45 5.05 4.11 -23.14
N ARG A 46 4.01 4.95 -23.10
CA ARG A 46 4.13 6.34 -22.63
C ARG A 46 4.49 6.40 -21.14
N LEU A 47 3.86 5.54 -20.34
CA LEU A 47 4.16 5.40 -18.92
C LEU A 47 5.63 5.01 -18.72
N SER A 48 6.12 3.97 -19.42
CA SER A 48 7.51 3.51 -19.33
C SER A 48 8.52 4.56 -19.80
N LEU A 49 8.19 5.36 -20.81
CA LEU A 49 9.03 6.48 -21.25
C LEU A 49 9.09 7.59 -20.20
N ALA A 50 7.97 7.92 -19.56
CA ALA A 50 7.93 8.91 -18.48
C ALA A 50 8.70 8.41 -17.23
N GLU A 51 8.53 7.13 -16.87
CA GLU A 51 9.30 6.49 -15.80
C GLU A 51 10.81 6.56 -16.08
N LYS A 52 11.22 6.16 -17.28
CA LYS A 52 12.63 6.21 -17.70
C LYS A 52 13.18 7.64 -17.61
N ALA A 53 12.48 8.62 -18.18
CA ALA A 53 12.91 10.02 -18.15
C ALA A 53 13.02 10.56 -16.71
N LEU A 54 12.11 10.15 -15.82
CA LEU A 54 12.17 10.52 -14.41
C LEU A 54 13.38 9.90 -13.70
N ARG A 55 13.64 8.60 -13.92
CA ARG A 55 14.76 7.87 -13.31
C ARG A 55 16.13 8.34 -13.80
N GLU A 56 16.20 8.87 -15.01
CA GLU A 56 17.42 9.49 -15.58
C GLU A 56 17.64 10.93 -15.09
N SER A 57 16.71 11.52 -14.30
CA SER A 57 16.90 12.82 -13.69
C SER A 57 18.03 12.81 -12.65
N GLU A 58 18.63 13.98 -12.40
CA GLU A 58 19.70 14.12 -11.40
C GLU A 58 19.27 13.63 -10.01
N GLU A 59 18.01 13.85 -9.65
CA GLU A 59 17.45 13.51 -8.35
C GLU A 59 17.34 11.98 -8.10
N LEU A 60 17.10 11.18 -9.16
CA LEU A 60 16.85 9.73 -9.04
C LEU A 60 17.95 8.86 -9.65
N SER A 61 18.99 9.46 -10.22
CA SER A 61 20.01 8.73 -10.98
C SER A 61 20.74 7.62 -10.20
N ASN A 62 20.79 7.74 -8.85
CA ASN A 62 21.40 6.75 -7.96
C ASN A 62 20.39 5.91 -7.20
N ALA A 63 19.09 6.24 -7.32
CA ALA A 63 18.04 5.53 -6.61
C ALA A 63 17.71 4.20 -7.30
N LYS A 64 17.47 3.17 -6.50
CA LYS A 64 17.05 1.84 -6.96
C LYS A 64 15.60 1.58 -6.59
N VAL A 65 14.90 0.82 -7.42
CA VAL A 65 13.50 0.46 -7.19
C VAL A 65 13.40 -0.59 -6.09
N VAL A 66 12.53 -0.37 -5.11
CA VAL A 66 12.21 -1.35 -4.07
C VAL A 66 11.03 -2.21 -4.49
N PHE A 67 9.93 -1.57 -4.88
CA PHE A 67 8.79 -2.28 -5.46
C PHE A 67 8.01 -1.40 -6.45
N LYS A 68 7.17 -2.07 -7.23
CA LYS A 68 6.19 -1.44 -8.13
C LYS A 68 4.79 -1.97 -7.86
N ARG A 69 3.79 -1.12 -8.03
CA ARG A 69 2.37 -1.52 -8.11
C ARG A 69 1.73 -0.88 -9.33
N TYR A 70 1.29 -1.73 -10.25
CA TYR A 70 0.52 -1.33 -11.41
C TYR A 70 -0.97 -1.42 -11.11
N PHE A 71 -1.67 -0.30 -11.26
CA PHE A 71 -3.12 -0.21 -11.23
C PHE A 71 -3.62 -0.36 -12.66
N LEU A 72 -4.33 -1.44 -12.94
CA LEU A 72 -4.73 -1.84 -14.29
C LEU A 72 -6.25 -1.79 -14.47
N SER A 73 -6.72 -1.42 -15.65
CA SER A 73 -8.15 -1.45 -15.96
C SER A 73 -8.66 -2.87 -16.28
N ASP A 74 -7.78 -3.77 -16.75
CA ASP A 74 -8.08 -5.16 -17.10
C ASP A 74 -6.81 -6.01 -16.94
N ALA A 75 -6.54 -6.46 -15.72
CA ALA A 75 -5.29 -7.16 -15.41
C ALA A 75 -5.11 -8.45 -16.22
N THR A 76 -6.19 -9.20 -16.46
CA THR A 76 -6.12 -10.49 -17.18
C THR A 76 -5.57 -10.33 -18.60
N ASN A 77 -6.02 -9.30 -19.32
CA ASN A 77 -5.57 -9.03 -20.68
C ASN A 77 -4.32 -8.17 -20.75
N GLN A 78 -4.04 -7.38 -19.74
CA GLN A 78 -2.99 -6.37 -19.77
C GLN A 78 -1.65 -6.85 -19.20
N VAL A 79 -1.64 -7.68 -18.16
CA VAL A 79 -0.38 -8.18 -17.55
C VAL A 79 0.53 -8.90 -18.56
N PRO A 80 0.02 -9.74 -19.47
CA PRO A 80 0.87 -10.35 -20.49
C PRO A 80 1.54 -9.36 -21.47
N LEU A 81 1.06 -8.11 -21.50
CA LEU A 81 1.56 -7.05 -22.37
C LEU A 81 2.46 -6.05 -21.63
N VAL A 82 2.60 -6.19 -20.31
CA VAL A 82 3.54 -5.37 -19.54
C VAL A 82 4.97 -5.84 -19.81
N ASN A 83 5.80 -4.93 -20.28
CA ASN A 83 7.22 -5.17 -20.46
C ASN A 83 8.00 -4.35 -19.43
N ASP A 84 8.10 -4.87 -18.21
CA ASP A 84 8.90 -4.30 -17.14
C ASP A 84 10.21 -5.09 -17.04
N SER A 85 11.33 -4.39 -17.06
CA SER A 85 12.68 -4.98 -17.01
C SER A 85 13.29 -4.92 -15.60
N ASP A 86 12.62 -4.32 -14.62
CA ASP A 86 13.10 -4.28 -13.25
C ASP A 86 12.92 -5.65 -12.57
N GLU A 87 13.92 -6.01 -11.77
CA GLU A 87 13.93 -7.29 -11.04
C GLU A 87 13.25 -7.19 -9.67
N CYS A 88 12.73 -6.01 -9.30
CA CYS A 88 12.06 -5.79 -8.02
C CYS A 88 10.74 -6.58 -7.93
N THR A 89 10.26 -6.77 -6.71
CA THR A 89 8.93 -7.34 -6.48
C THR A 89 7.83 -6.42 -7.02
N VAL A 90 6.81 -6.99 -7.69
CA VAL A 90 5.76 -6.24 -8.39
C VAL A 90 4.37 -6.74 -8.03
N SER A 91 3.44 -5.82 -7.80
CA SER A 91 2.01 -6.08 -7.71
C SER A 91 1.31 -5.60 -8.99
N TYR A 92 0.69 -6.52 -9.73
CA TYR A 92 -0.22 -6.20 -10.82
C TYR A 92 -1.64 -6.40 -10.33
N ILE A 93 -2.44 -5.34 -10.29
CA ILE A 93 -3.78 -5.44 -9.72
C ILE A 93 -4.81 -4.73 -10.61
N GLN A 94 -5.91 -5.41 -10.89
CA GLN A 94 -7.06 -4.77 -11.51
C GLN A 94 -7.80 -3.90 -10.49
N GLN A 95 -7.39 -2.67 -10.48
CA GLN A 95 -8.02 -1.54 -9.81
C GLN A 95 -7.96 -0.37 -10.79
N PRO A 96 -8.93 -0.26 -11.70
CA PRO A 96 -8.91 0.74 -12.78
C PRO A 96 -8.66 2.15 -12.25
N PRO A 97 -7.65 2.87 -12.76
CA PRO A 97 -7.53 4.31 -12.51
C PRO A 97 -8.80 5.03 -13.01
N LEU A 98 -9.35 5.91 -12.19
CA LEU A 98 -10.62 6.57 -12.53
C LEU A 98 -10.46 7.84 -13.36
N ASP A 99 -9.22 8.25 -13.65
CA ASP A 99 -8.90 9.32 -14.61
C ASP A 99 -9.18 8.94 -16.07
N GLY A 100 -9.65 7.71 -16.32
CA GLY A 100 -9.98 7.18 -17.64
C GLY A 100 -8.80 6.50 -18.33
N SER A 101 -7.61 6.49 -17.73
CA SER A 101 -6.47 5.74 -18.23
C SER A 101 -6.63 4.23 -17.97
N LYS A 102 -5.84 3.44 -18.69
CA LYS A 102 -5.82 1.97 -18.54
C LYS A 102 -4.77 1.51 -17.52
N VAL A 103 -3.87 2.40 -17.12
CA VAL A 103 -2.76 2.10 -16.21
C VAL A 103 -2.31 3.34 -15.46
N ALA A 104 -2.00 3.13 -14.17
CA ALA A 104 -1.19 4.03 -13.35
C ALA A 104 -0.13 3.21 -12.62
N LEU A 105 0.94 3.84 -12.15
CA LEU A 105 2.06 3.15 -11.53
C LEU A 105 2.49 3.85 -10.25
N TRP A 106 2.53 3.10 -9.16
CA TRP A 106 3.23 3.50 -7.94
C TRP A 106 4.59 2.81 -7.86
N ILE A 107 5.64 3.61 -7.65
CA ILE A 107 7.01 3.15 -7.47
C ILE A 107 7.51 3.62 -6.11
N TYR A 108 8.15 2.74 -5.36
CA TYR A 108 8.96 3.08 -4.21
C TYR A 108 10.44 2.85 -4.54
N MET A 109 11.26 3.86 -4.31
CA MET A 109 12.70 3.80 -4.58
C MET A 109 13.51 4.26 -3.36
N GLN A 110 14.74 3.80 -3.27
CA GLN A 110 15.70 4.22 -2.25
C GLN A 110 17.08 4.48 -2.85
N GLU A 111 17.81 5.38 -2.22
CA GLU A 111 19.24 5.63 -2.43
C GLU A 111 19.98 5.49 -1.10
N GLY A 112 21.23 5.01 -1.12
CA GLY A 112 22.05 4.85 0.08
C GLY A 112 21.85 3.52 0.82
N THR A 113 21.06 2.60 0.28
CA THR A 113 20.82 1.27 0.83
C THR A 113 21.35 0.17 -0.10
N ASP A 114 21.58 -1.03 0.46
CA ASP A 114 21.90 -2.22 -0.32
C ASP A 114 20.60 -2.97 -0.67
N ILE A 115 20.35 -3.14 -1.98
CA ILE A 115 19.11 -3.76 -2.48
C ILE A 115 19.45 -5.02 -3.27
N GLU A 116 18.83 -6.13 -2.87
CA GLU A 116 18.88 -7.44 -3.50
C GLU A 116 17.51 -7.81 -4.06
N TYR A 117 17.47 -8.36 -5.27
CA TYR A 117 16.25 -8.77 -5.96
C TYR A 117 16.17 -10.29 -6.10
N GLY A 118 14.97 -10.85 -5.95
CA GLY A 118 14.67 -12.22 -6.34
C GLY A 118 15.43 -13.29 -5.58
N GLY A 119 15.80 -13.07 -4.33
CA GLY A 119 16.55 -14.02 -3.51
C GLY A 119 15.74 -15.20 -2.97
N ASP A 120 14.44 -15.28 -3.27
CA ASP A 120 13.52 -16.28 -2.72
C ASP A 120 12.43 -16.70 -3.71
N GLU A 121 11.62 -17.71 -3.32
CA GLU A 121 10.58 -18.28 -4.16
C GLU A 121 9.38 -17.35 -4.41
N LEU A 122 9.24 -16.29 -3.62
CA LEU A 122 8.17 -15.30 -3.73
C LEU A 122 8.63 -14.01 -4.42
N ASN A 123 9.85 -14.00 -4.97
CA ASN A 123 10.44 -12.86 -5.67
C ASN A 123 10.44 -11.58 -4.84
N SER A 124 10.86 -11.67 -3.57
CA SER A 124 10.95 -10.52 -2.68
C SER A 124 12.09 -9.57 -3.08
N THR A 125 11.90 -8.30 -2.78
CA THR A 125 12.99 -7.31 -2.76
C THR A 125 13.46 -7.12 -1.33
N ILE A 126 14.76 -7.27 -1.10
CA ILE A 126 15.39 -7.13 0.20
C ILE A 126 16.22 -5.84 0.23
N VAL A 127 15.98 -5.01 1.24
CA VAL A 127 16.74 -3.79 1.45
C VAL A 127 17.49 -3.91 2.78
N ARG A 128 18.81 -3.74 2.74
CA ARG A 128 19.67 -3.81 3.93
C ARG A 128 20.34 -2.48 4.21
N HIS A 129 20.22 -2.03 5.45
CA HIS A 129 20.96 -0.87 5.94
C HIS A 129 21.04 -0.90 7.47
N ASN A 130 22.16 -0.49 8.04
CA ASN A 130 22.39 -0.36 9.49
C ASN A 130 21.98 -1.57 10.33
N GLY A 131 22.03 -2.79 9.77
CA GLY A 131 21.67 -4.02 10.45
C GLY A 131 20.16 -4.28 10.53
N TYR A 132 19.38 -3.53 9.78
CA TYR A 132 18.00 -3.87 9.43
C TYR A 132 17.97 -4.57 8.07
N GLU A 133 17.01 -5.49 7.93
CA GLU A 133 16.69 -6.09 6.65
C GLU A 133 15.17 -5.95 6.42
N HIS A 134 14.81 -5.25 5.37
CA HIS A 134 13.43 -4.98 4.97
C HIS A 134 13.06 -5.91 3.82
N VAL A 135 12.05 -6.73 4.02
CA VAL A 135 11.58 -7.73 3.05
C VAL A 135 10.24 -7.27 2.48
N TRP A 136 10.25 -6.92 1.21
CA TRP A 136 9.06 -6.53 0.46
C TRP A 136 8.66 -7.67 -0.47
N THR A 137 7.44 -8.19 -0.31
CA THR A 137 6.92 -9.31 -1.10
C THR A 137 5.56 -8.92 -1.67
N MET A 138 5.50 -8.67 -2.97
CA MET A 138 4.29 -8.19 -3.63
C MET A 138 3.73 -9.24 -4.59
N GLY A 139 2.44 -9.17 -4.89
CA GLY A 139 1.83 -9.92 -5.97
C GLY A 139 1.65 -11.42 -5.74
N MET A 140 1.72 -11.90 -4.48
CA MET A 140 1.50 -13.32 -4.16
C MET A 140 0.08 -13.74 -4.48
N THR A 141 -0.08 -14.82 -5.25
CA THR A 141 -1.38 -15.40 -5.63
C THR A 141 -1.35 -16.92 -5.60
N THR A 142 -2.53 -17.54 -5.51
CA THR A 142 -2.76 -18.98 -5.73
C THR A 142 -4.12 -19.17 -6.39
N ASP A 143 -4.30 -20.26 -7.12
CA ASP A 143 -5.58 -20.64 -7.75
C ASP A 143 -6.31 -21.78 -7.03
N ASN A 144 -5.80 -22.21 -5.88
CA ASN A 144 -6.31 -23.37 -5.16
C ASN A 144 -7.46 -23.02 -4.22
N GLY A 145 -8.67 -23.46 -4.52
CA GLY A 145 -9.86 -23.37 -3.67
C GLY A 145 -10.54 -22.00 -3.69
N GLY A 146 -11.40 -21.75 -2.70
CA GLY A 146 -12.09 -20.47 -2.50
C GLY A 146 -11.24 -19.46 -1.73
N SER A 147 -11.78 -18.26 -1.49
CA SER A 147 -11.06 -17.15 -0.84
C SER A 147 -10.51 -17.50 0.54
N PHE A 148 -11.19 -18.34 1.33
CA PHE A 148 -10.67 -18.86 2.59
C PHE A 148 -9.38 -19.66 2.37
N ALA A 149 -9.44 -20.72 1.55
CA ALA A 149 -8.29 -21.59 1.31
C ALA A 149 -7.12 -20.83 0.66
N GLN A 150 -7.41 -19.94 -0.29
CA GLN A 150 -6.37 -19.12 -0.92
C GLN A 150 -5.68 -18.20 0.09
N THR A 151 -6.43 -17.56 0.98
CA THR A 151 -5.84 -16.71 2.03
C THR A 151 -4.98 -17.52 2.99
N GLU A 152 -5.44 -18.71 3.39
CA GLU A 152 -4.69 -19.61 4.26
C GLU A 152 -3.37 -20.03 3.61
N ILE A 153 -3.40 -20.52 2.37
CA ILE A 153 -2.20 -20.91 1.60
C ILE A 153 -1.22 -19.74 1.44
N LEU A 154 -1.71 -18.54 1.13
CA LEU A 154 -0.84 -17.37 0.95
C LEU A 154 -0.15 -16.98 2.25
N LEU A 155 -0.86 -17.00 3.38
CA LEU A 155 -0.27 -16.70 4.68
C LEU A 155 0.72 -17.78 5.12
N GLU A 156 0.39 -19.07 4.94
CA GLU A 156 1.29 -20.18 5.26
C GLU A 156 2.58 -20.15 4.41
N ASN A 157 2.48 -19.88 3.12
CA ASN A 157 3.65 -19.73 2.25
C ASN A 157 4.52 -18.54 2.67
N TYR A 158 3.89 -17.43 3.07
CA TYR A 158 4.59 -16.25 3.56
C TYR A 158 5.29 -16.51 4.90
N GLU A 159 4.62 -17.20 5.84
CA GLU A 159 5.22 -17.63 7.11
C GLU A 159 6.42 -18.55 6.91
N ALA A 160 6.29 -19.53 5.99
CA ALA A 160 7.38 -20.43 5.64
C ALA A 160 8.58 -19.65 5.10
N LEU A 161 8.35 -18.69 4.18
CA LEU A 161 9.38 -17.79 3.66
C LEU A 161 10.10 -17.04 4.79
N LEU A 162 9.34 -16.35 5.65
CA LEU A 162 9.91 -15.57 6.75
C LEU A 162 10.77 -16.43 7.65
N LYS A 163 10.31 -17.63 8.00
CA LYS A 163 11.02 -18.54 8.88
C LYS A 163 12.27 -19.13 8.24
N GLU A 164 12.17 -19.60 7.00
CA GLU A 164 13.24 -20.38 6.35
C GLU A 164 14.36 -19.50 5.78
N LYS A 165 14.03 -18.29 5.30
CA LYS A 165 15.00 -17.40 4.66
C LYS A 165 15.49 -16.27 5.55
N TYR A 166 14.66 -15.81 6.48
CA TYR A 166 14.92 -14.57 7.22
C TYR A 166 15.00 -14.78 8.74
N ASP A 167 14.86 -16.03 9.23
CA ASP A 167 14.78 -16.36 10.67
C ASP A 167 13.77 -15.45 11.41
N ALA A 168 12.62 -15.24 10.79
CA ALA A 168 11.59 -14.30 11.18
C ALA A 168 10.22 -14.98 11.28
N ASN A 169 9.25 -14.29 11.85
CA ASN A 169 7.88 -14.74 11.94
C ASN A 169 6.89 -13.61 11.64
N ILE A 170 5.64 -13.96 11.36
CA ILE A 170 4.62 -12.99 10.98
C ILE A 170 4.24 -12.05 12.14
N ALA A 171 4.24 -12.55 13.39
CA ALA A 171 3.82 -11.77 14.55
C ALA A 171 4.81 -10.65 14.90
N ASP A 172 6.11 -10.97 14.96
CA ASP A 172 7.12 -10.02 15.41
C ASP A 172 7.67 -9.15 14.27
N ASN A 173 7.61 -9.64 13.03
CA ASN A 173 8.35 -9.03 11.93
C ASN A 173 7.47 -8.43 10.83
N CYS A 174 6.23 -8.90 10.62
CA CYS A 174 5.36 -8.35 9.59
C CYS A 174 4.75 -7.01 10.03
N VAL A 175 5.07 -5.96 9.32
CA VAL A 175 4.62 -4.59 9.61
C VAL A 175 3.34 -4.24 8.86
N ARG A 176 3.22 -4.71 7.61
CA ARG A 176 2.15 -4.30 6.71
C ARG A 176 1.72 -5.42 5.78
N THR A 177 0.41 -5.57 5.55
CA THR A 177 -0.17 -6.44 4.52
C THR A 177 -1.18 -5.71 3.65
N TRP A 178 -1.28 -6.12 2.37
CA TRP A 178 -2.31 -5.69 1.42
C TRP A 178 -2.99 -6.93 0.86
N PHE A 179 -4.32 -7.02 1.07
CA PHE A 179 -5.14 -8.07 0.48
C PHE A 179 -6.05 -7.46 -0.57
N PHE A 180 -5.85 -7.86 -1.83
CA PHE A 180 -6.75 -7.51 -2.92
C PHE A 180 -7.68 -8.68 -3.18
N VAL A 181 -8.98 -8.41 -3.17
CA VAL A 181 -10.01 -9.45 -3.20
C VAL A 181 -10.89 -9.27 -4.42
N ARG A 182 -10.87 -10.27 -5.31
CA ARG A 182 -11.80 -10.35 -6.45
C ARG A 182 -13.22 -10.48 -5.92
N ASP A 183 -14.16 -9.71 -6.48
CA ASP A 183 -15.57 -9.71 -6.07
C ASP A 183 -15.69 -9.63 -4.53
N VAL A 184 -15.14 -8.57 -3.95
CA VAL A 184 -14.98 -8.39 -2.50
C VAL A 184 -16.27 -8.59 -1.73
N ASP A 185 -17.43 -8.20 -2.26
CA ASP A 185 -18.72 -8.37 -1.62
C ASP A 185 -19.07 -9.87 -1.38
N THR A 186 -18.49 -10.77 -2.18
CA THR A 186 -18.70 -12.24 -2.08
C THR A 186 -17.55 -12.92 -1.35
N ASN A 187 -16.31 -12.53 -1.61
CA ASN A 187 -15.12 -13.28 -1.22
C ASN A 187 -14.46 -12.77 0.08
N TYR A 188 -14.80 -11.56 0.55
CA TYR A 188 -14.15 -10.96 1.72
C TYR A 188 -14.36 -11.78 3.00
N GLY A 189 -15.51 -12.43 3.16
CA GLY A 189 -15.80 -13.26 4.33
C GLY A 189 -14.80 -14.40 4.52
N GLY A 190 -14.40 -15.07 3.43
CA GLY A 190 -13.38 -16.14 3.47
C GLY A 190 -12.02 -15.63 3.91
N LEU A 191 -11.58 -14.47 3.38
CA LEU A 191 -10.34 -13.82 3.81
C LEU A 191 -10.36 -13.49 5.31
N VAL A 192 -11.44 -12.88 5.81
CA VAL A 192 -11.54 -12.47 7.23
C VAL A 192 -11.41 -13.67 8.17
N VAL A 193 -12.08 -14.78 7.85
CA VAL A 193 -12.02 -15.99 8.69
C VAL A 193 -10.63 -16.62 8.64
N ALA A 194 -10.06 -16.84 7.45
CA ALA A 194 -8.75 -17.46 7.30
C ALA A 194 -7.65 -16.61 7.98
N ARG A 195 -7.66 -15.27 7.79
CA ARG A 195 -6.70 -14.39 8.44
C ARG A 195 -6.82 -14.44 9.97
N ARG A 196 -8.04 -14.43 10.51
CA ARG A 196 -8.23 -14.54 11.95
C ARG A 196 -7.68 -15.84 12.52
N GLU A 197 -7.99 -16.98 11.89
CA GLU A 197 -7.50 -18.29 12.33
C GLU A 197 -5.98 -18.40 12.25
N ASN A 198 -5.39 -17.87 11.17
CA ASN A 198 -3.95 -17.80 11.00
C ASN A 198 -3.29 -16.92 12.08
N PHE A 199 -3.82 -15.73 12.30
CA PHE A 199 -3.29 -14.78 13.29
C PHE A 199 -3.37 -15.35 14.72
N GLU A 200 -4.49 -15.97 15.08
CA GLU A 200 -4.64 -16.64 16.40
C GLU A 200 -3.59 -17.75 16.59
N ARG A 201 -3.31 -18.57 15.56
CA ARG A 201 -2.25 -19.59 15.60
C ARG A 201 -0.86 -18.99 15.82
N ASN A 202 -0.63 -17.78 15.34
CA ASN A 202 0.64 -17.05 15.45
C ASN A 202 0.72 -16.13 16.67
N GLY A 203 -0.27 -16.15 17.57
CA GLY A 203 -0.28 -15.31 18.76
C GLY A 203 -0.66 -13.84 18.52
N LEU A 204 -1.16 -13.51 17.33
CA LEU A 204 -1.73 -12.20 17.00
C LEU A 204 -3.19 -12.17 17.46
N THR A 205 -3.46 -11.49 18.55
CA THR A 205 -4.77 -11.46 19.23
C THR A 205 -5.12 -10.04 19.71
N SER A 206 -6.31 -9.87 20.27
CA SER A 206 -6.71 -8.61 20.89
C SER A 206 -5.85 -8.22 22.11
N ASP A 207 -5.21 -9.21 22.76
CA ASP A 207 -4.38 -9.00 23.95
C ASP A 207 -2.91 -8.74 23.61
N THR A 208 -2.51 -8.99 22.35
CA THR A 208 -1.19 -8.67 21.83
C THR A 208 -1.32 -7.50 20.85
N HIS A 209 -1.28 -7.78 19.57
CA HIS A 209 -1.52 -6.82 18.47
C HIS A 209 -1.95 -7.56 17.21
N TYR A 210 -2.37 -6.80 16.21
CA TYR A 210 -2.52 -7.27 14.83
C TYR A 210 -1.51 -6.56 13.92
N ILE A 211 -1.61 -6.80 12.63
CA ILE A 211 -0.77 -6.17 11.60
C ILE A 211 -1.59 -5.09 10.89
N SER A 212 -0.97 -3.95 10.56
CA SER A 212 -1.60 -2.94 9.71
C SER A 212 -1.94 -3.54 8.35
N SER A 213 -3.18 -3.40 7.90
CA SER A 213 -3.67 -4.10 6.72
C SER A 213 -4.73 -3.32 5.96
N THR A 214 -4.72 -3.45 4.63
CA THR A 214 -5.83 -3.05 3.77
C THR A 214 -6.42 -4.29 3.11
N GLY A 215 -7.73 -4.49 3.24
CA GLY A 215 -8.47 -5.56 2.55
C GLY A 215 -9.53 -4.94 1.65
N ILE A 216 -9.30 -4.92 0.34
CA ILE A 216 -10.03 -4.08 -0.62
C ILE A 216 -10.33 -4.84 -1.92
N GLY A 217 -11.33 -4.38 -2.65
CA GLY A 217 -11.64 -4.91 -3.98
C GLY A 217 -10.47 -4.75 -4.96
N GLY A 218 -10.15 -5.82 -5.67
CA GLY A 218 -9.11 -5.84 -6.69
C GLY A 218 -8.93 -7.26 -7.22
N SER A 219 -8.63 -7.40 -8.50
CA SER A 219 -8.52 -8.73 -9.12
C SER A 219 -7.10 -9.00 -9.60
N PRO A 220 -6.50 -10.13 -9.23
CA PRO A 220 -5.28 -10.62 -9.86
C PRO A 220 -5.49 -10.87 -11.36
N SER A 221 -4.40 -10.97 -12.13
CA SER A 221 -4.46 -11.30 -13.56
C SER A 221 -4.95 -12.72 -13.83
N ASP A 222 -4.61 -13.68 -12.98
CA ASP A 222 -5.19 -15.03 -13.03
C ASP A 222 -6.66 -14.99 -12.63
N THR A 223 -7.53 -15.44 -13.51
CA THR A 223 -9.00 -15.44 -13.29
C THR A 223 -9.47 -16.38 -12.19
N LYS A 224 -8.65 -17.37 -11.78
CA LYS A 224 -8.95 -18.29 -10.69
C LYS A 224 -8.45 -17.77 -9.34
N ALA A 225 -7.49 -16.84 -9.33
CA ALA A 225 -7.02 -16.22 -8.11
C ALA A 225 -8.07 -15.23 -7.59
N LEU A 226 -8.58 -15.48 -6.38
CA LEU A 226 -9.55 -14.65 -5.69
C LEU A 226 -8.92 -13.66 -4.73
N VAL A 227 -7.69 -13.95 -4.28
CA VAL A 227 -6.94 -13.14 -3.33
C VAL A 227 -5.52 -12.94 -3.83
N GLN A 228 -5.03 -11.70 -3.75
CA GLN A 228 -3.61 -11.38 -3.91
C GLN A 228 -3.11 -10.78 -2.59
N LEU A 229 -1.97 -11.25 -2.11
CA LEU A 229 -1.30 -10.75 -0.92
C LEU A 229 -0.04 -9.98 -1.31
N GLY A 230 0.13 -8.80 -0.74
CA GLY A 230 1.39 -8.07 -0.65
C GLY A 230 1.75 -7.87 0.82
N SER A 231 3.03 -7.85 1.14
CA SER A 231 3.50 -7.72 2.51
C SER A 231 4.82 -6.99 2.62
N TYR A 232 5.04 -6.43 3.79
CA TYR A 232 6.30 -5.86 4.23
C TYR A 232 6.64 -6.39 5.62
N ALA A 233 7.82 -6.98 5.75
CA ALA A 233 8.37 -7.41 7.03
C ALA A 233 9.76 -6.81 7.23
N MET A 234 10.21 -6.77 8.50
CA MET A 234 11.54 -6.28 8.85
C MET A 234 12.17 -7.16 9.92
N THR A 235 13.45 -7.46 9.74
CA THR A 235 14.30 -8.10 10.77
C THR A 235 15.30 -7.11 11.35
N GLY A 236 15.96 -7.49 12.44
CA GLY A 236 16.93 -6.62 13.12
C GLY A 236 16.31 -5.50 13.94
N MET A 237 14.99 -5.39 14.02
CA MET A 237 14.29 -4.43 14.87
C MET A 237 14.03 -5.00 16.27
N GLU A 238 13.87 -4.11 17.23
CA GLU A 238 13.32 -4.42 18.54
C GLU A 238 11.79 -4.26 18.52
N SER A 239 11.06 -5.06 19.27
CA SER A 239 9.59 -4.97 19.33
C SER A 239 9.10 -3.59 19.75
N SER A 240 9.86 -2.88 20.59
CA SER A 240 9.57 -1.51 21.03
C SER A 240 9.62 -0.45 19.91
N GLN A 241 10.19 -0.79 18.73
CA GLN A 241 10.18 0.10 17.56
C GLN A 241 8.84 0.14 16.85
N GLN A 242 7.98 -0.87 17.05
CA GLN A 242 6.63 -0.89 16.48
C GLN A 242 5.64 -0.26 17.46
N GLN A 243 4.92 0.75 16.97
CA GLN A 243 3.84 1.42 17.70
C GLN A 243 2.55 1.27 16.90
N TYR A 244 1.51 0.73 17.54
CA TYR A 244 0.21 0.52 16.90
C TYR A 244 -0.68 1.72 17.14
N LEU A 245 -1.36 2.18 16.07
CA LEU A 245 -2.19 3.39 16.06
C LEU A 245 -3.67 3.00 16.06
N TYR A 246 -4.46 3.66 16.87
CA TYR A 246 -5.86 3.30 17.11
C TYR A 246 -6.84 4.47 16.87
N ALA A 247 -6.44 5.71 17.20
CA ALA A 247 -7.27 6.91 17.15
C ALA A 247 -8.66 6.74 17.82
N LEU A 248 -8.69 6.20 19.03
CA LEU A 248 -9.91 5.76 19.74
C LEU A 248 -10.96 6.86 19.99
N THR A 249 -10.61 8.12 19.79
CA THR A 249 -11.57 9.23 19.81
C THR A 249 -12.45 9.27 18.56
N HIS A 250 -11.98 8.68 17.44
CA HIS A 250 -12.60 8.73 16.13
C HIS A 250 -12.90 7.36 15.54
N LEU A 251 -12.15 6.35 15.93
CA LEU A 251 -12.21 4.98 15.44
C LEU A 251 -12.34 4.01 16.62
N ASN A 252 -12.94 2.85 16.39
CA ASN A 252 -12.94 1.74 17.34
C ASN A 252 -11.84 0.73 16.96
N ARG A 253 -11.53 -0.19 17.87
CA ARG A 253 -10.67 -1.33 17.55
C ARG A 253 -11.37 -2.24 16.54
N THR A 254 -10.62 -2.75 15.59
CA THR A 254 -11.16 -3.53 14.46
C THR A 254 -11.81 -4.84 14.89
N ILE A 255 -11.29 -5.45 15.97
CA ILE A 255 -11.85 -6.67 16.55
C ILE A 255 -13.29 -6.50 17.03
N GLU A 256 -13.71 -5.29 17.43
CA GLU A 256 -15.06 -5.02 17.91
C GLU A 256 -16.13 -5.23 16.83
N TYR A 257 -15.76 -5.17 15.55
CA TYR A 257 -16.65 -5.51 14.44
C TYR A 257 -16.18 -6.73 13.61
N GLY A 258 -15.33 -7.57 14.23
CA GLY A 258 -15.03 -8.93 13.77
C GLY A 258 -13.94 -9.05 12.73
N VAL A 259 -13.05 -8.05 12.60
CA VAL A 259 -11.87 -8.15 11.74
C VAL A 259 -10.57 -7.96 12.52
N THR A 260 -9.48 -8.52 12.01
CA THR A 260 -8.19 -8.64 12.70
C THR A 260 -7.10 -7.88 11.94
N PHE A 261 -6.99 -6.57 12.22
CA PHE A 261 -5.90 -5.73 11.73
C PHE A 261 -5.74 -4.49 12.64
N GLU A 262 -4.58 -3.82 12.58
CA GLU A 262 -4.40 -2.52 13.24
C GLU A 262 -4.72 -1.37 12.28
N ARG A 263 -5.22 -0.25 12.82
CA ARG A 263 -5.54 0.96 12.05
C ARG A 263 -4.32 1.60 11.41
N GLY A 264 -3.18 1.45 12.04
CA GLY A 264 -1.89 1.88 11.55
C GLY A 264 -0.76 1.34 12.42
N THR A 265 0.43 1.34 11.85
CA THR A 265 1.68 1.00 12.56
C THR A 265 2.72 2.07 12.26
N LYS A 266 3.37 2.59 13.30
CA LYS A 266 4.59 3.38 13.17
C LYS A 266 5.79 2.49 13.52
N VAL A 267 6.79 2.49 12.65
CA VAL A 267 8.11 1.89 12.93
C VAL A 267 9.11 3.00 13.16
N LEU A 268 9.73 3.01 14.34
CA LEU A 268 10.69 4.02 14.77
C LEU A 268 12.12 3.58 14.46
N PHE A 269 12.87 4.49 13.83
CA PHE A 269 14.32 4.42 13.67
C PHE A 269 14.98 5.60 14.40
N GLY A 270 16.30 5.63 14.44
CA GLY A 270 17.03 6.70 15.09
C GLY A 270 16.85 8.07 14.43
N ASP A 271 16.61 8.08 13.11
CA ASP A 271 16.54 9.29 12.29
C ASP A 271 15.17 9.53 11.65
N ARG A 272 14.30 8.52 11.60
CA ARG A 272 12.98 8.64 10.97
C ARG A 272 11.93 7.70 11.58
N GLY A 273 10.66 7.99 11.32
CA GLY A 273 9.54 7.11 11.63
C GLY A 273 8.76 6.81 10.35
N HIS A 274 8.51 5.54 10.05
CA HIS A 274 7.61 5.13 8.98
C HIS A 274 6.23 4.84 9.54
N ILE A 275 5.21 5.47 9.01
CA ILE A 275 3.82 5.31 9.43
C ILE A 275 3.01 4.72 8.30
N TYR A 276 2.46 3.53 8.53
CA TYR A 276 1.61 2.79 7.59
C TYR A 276 0.17 2.87 8.06
N ILE A 277 -0.65 3.69 7.42
CA ILE A 277 -2.08 3.79 7.71
C ILE A 277 -2.83 2.75 6.88
N SER A 278 -3.57 1.88 7.55
CA SER A 278 -4.45 0.88 6.95
C SER A 278 -5.61 1.52 6.20
N GLY A 279 -6.27 0.76 5.34
CA GLY A 279 -7.51 1.19 4.72
C GLY A 279 -8.49 1.74 5.77
N THR A 280 -8.86 3.01 5.61
CA THR A 280 -9.68 3.77 6.55
C THR A 280 -10.84 4.40 5.82
N ALA A 281 -12.06 4.20 6.34
CA ALA A 281 -13.32 4.68 5.79
C ALA A 281 -14.04 5.66 6.74
N SER A 282 -15.23 6.12 6.34
CA SER A 282 -16.09 7.02 7.12
C SER A 282 -16.87 6.26 8.21
N ILE A 283 -16.24 6.04 9.35
CA ILE A 283 -16.86 5.45 10.53
C ILE A 283 -16.63 6.32 11.78
N ASP A 284 -17.39 6.06 12.83
CA ASP A 284 -17.17 6.63 14.14
C ASP A 284 -16.46 5.66 15.11
N ASN A 285 -16.28 6.09 16.35
CA ASN A 285 -15.64 5.30 17.40
C ASN A 285 -16.52 4.17 17.99
N LYS A 286 -17.67 3.90 17.40
CA LYS A 286 -18.50 2.72 17.66
C LYS A 286 -18.50 1.74 16.49
N GLY A 287 -17.84 2.12 15.39
CA GLY A 287 -17.81 1.35 14.14
C GLY A 287 -19.03 1.60 13.25
N ASP A 288 -19.88 2.57 13.59
CA ASP A 288 -21.02 2.94 12.78
C ASP A 288 -20.61 3.76 11.56
N VAL A 289 -21.20 3.45 10.40
CA VAL A 289 -20.95 4.19 9.16
C VAL A 289 -21.62 5.57 9.25
N LEU A 290 -20.82 6.61 9.02
CA LEU A 290 -21.33 7.98 8.97
C LEU A 290 -21.62 8.41 7.53
N TYR A 291 -22.64 9.25 7.38
CA TYR A 291 -23.01 9.88 6.10
C TYR A 291 -23.36 8.89 4.98
N LEU A 292 -24.26 7.96 5.26
CA LEU A 292 -24.76 6.96 4.30
C LEU A 292 -25.19 7.63 2.98
N GLY A 293 -24.68 7.13 1.86
CA GLY A 293 -25.02 7.60 0.52
C GLY A 293 -24.42 8.97 0.12
N ASP A 294 -23.59 9.60 0.96
CA ASP A 294 -22.97 10.90 0.69
C ASP A 294 -21.44 10.77 0.63
N VAL A 295 -20.91 10.51 -0.56
CA VAL A 295 -19.46 10.31 -0.75
C VAL A 295 -18.64 11.54 -0.35
N GLY A 296 -19.14 12.75 -0.58
CA GLY A 296 -18.43 13.98 -0.20
C GLY A 296 -18.22 14.08 1.32
N LYS A 297 -19.28 13.85 2.10
CA LYS A 297 -19.18 13.83 3.57
C LYS A 297 -18.40 12.62 4.07
N GLN A 298 -18.53 11.45 3.42
CA GLN A 298 -17.68 10.30 3.74
C GLN A 298 -16.20 10.61 3.51
N THR A 299 -15.85 11.32 2.44
CA THR A 299 -14.47 11.77 2.18
C THR A 299 -13.95 12.66 3.31
N LEU A 300 -14.71 13.66 3.74
CA LEU A 300 -14.31 14.54 4.84
C LEU A 300 -14.10 13.78 6.15
N ARG A 301 -15.02 12.88 6.50
CA ARG A 301 -14.90 12.08 7.72
C ARG A 301 -13.73 11.08 7.64
N MET A 302 -13.52 10.47 6.52
CA MET A 302 -12.36 9.60 6.26
C MET A 302 -11.05 10.38 6.49
N TRP A 303 -10.95 11.61 6.01
CA TRP A 303 -9.79 12.47 6.26
C TRP A 303 -9.61 12.79 7.74
N GLU A 304 -10.68 13.10 8.49
CA GLU A 304 -10.61 13.31 9.93
C GLU A 304 -10.06 12.06 10.64
N ASN A 305 -10.53 10.88 10.27
CA ASN A 305 -10.08 9.61 10.83
C ASN A 305 -8.59 9.38 10.58
N VAL A 306 -8.12 9.59 9.34
CA VAL A 306 -6.70 9.45 8.96
C VAL A 306 -5.84 10.50 9.65
N GLU A 307 -6.31 11.76 9.75
CA GLU A 307 -5.61 12.82 10.48
C GLU A 307 -5.35 12.44 11.94
N LYS A 308 -6.33 11.84 12.63
CA LYS A 308 -6.17 11.40 14.01
C LYS A 308 -5.21 10.23 14.17
N LEU A 309 -5.13 9.34 13.19
CA LEU A 309 -4.10 8.29 13.17
C LEU A 309 -2.70 8.88 12.94
N LEU A 310 -2.57 9.83 12.03
CA LEU A 310 -1.30 10.53 11.78
C LEU A 310 -0.86 11.32 13.03
N GLU A 311 -1.76 12.08 13.67
CA GLU A 311 -1.49 12.81 14.92
C GLU A 311 -1.00 11.88 16.05
N GLU A 312 -1.66 10.72 16.24
CA GLU A 312 -1.23 9.70 17.21
C GLU A 312 0.16 9.16 16.90
N GLY A 313 0.49 9.00 15.60
CA GLY A 313 1.82 8.65 15.13
C GLY A 313 2.85 9.80 15.17
N GLY A 314 2.45 11.01 15.59
CA GLY A 314 3.31 12.20 15.61
C GLY A 314 3.57 12.80 14.23
N ALA A 315 2.64 12.64 13.29
CA ALA A 315 2.70 13.13 11.92
C ALA A 315 1.49 14.02 11.58
N THR A 316 1.58 14.65 10.44
CA THR A 316 0.52 15.43 9.79
C THR A 316 0.36 15.00 8.34
N TYR A 317 -0.60 15.56 7.63
CA TYR A 317 -0.71 15.34 6.17
C TYR A 317 0.51 15.85 5.37
N ASP A 318 1.28 16.78 5.92
CA ASP A 318 2.52 17.26 5.27
C ASP A 318 3.64 16.20 5.25
N ASP A 319 3.55 15.19 6.14
CA ASP A 319 4.51 14.08 6.21
C ASP A 319 4.10 12.91 5.30
N VAL A 320 2.91 12.97 4.69
CA VAL A 320 2.40 11.89 3.82
C VAL A 320 3.19 11.83 2.52
N ALA A 321 3.76 10.67 2.25
CA ALA A 321 4.60 10.39 1.08
C ALA A 321 3.80 9.90 -0.13
N GLN A 322 2.69 9.17 0.10
CA GLN A 322 1.79 8.69 -0.95
C GLN A 322 0.40 8.34 -0.40
N ILE A 323 -0.62 8.37 -1.26
CA ILE A 323 -2.00 8.00 -0.96
C ILE A 323 -2.56 7.08 -2.05
N VAL A 324 -3.27 6.01 -1.65
CA VAL A 324 -4.16 5.27 -2.56
C VAL A 324 -5.60 5.46 -2.10
N VAL A 325 -6.47 5.85 -3.03
CA VAL A 325 -7.89 6.10 -2.80
C VAL A 325 -8.72 5.06 -3.55
N TYR A 326 -9.63 4.45 -2.83
CA TYR A 326 -10.50 3.40 -3.31
C TYR A 326 -11.94 3.91 -3.37
N LEU A 327 -12.52 3.99 -4.56
CA LEU A 327 -13.92 4.34 -4.77
C LEU A 327 -14.72 3.11 -5.15
N ARG A 328 -15.93 3.03 -4.61
CA ARG A 328 -16.88 1.98 -4.91
C ARG A 328 -17.65 2.24 -6.21
N ASP A 329 -17.92 3.51 -6.54
CA ASP A 329 -18.69 3.94 -7.70
C ASP A 329 -17.89 4.92 -8.56
N VAL A 330 -17.77 4.62 -9.85
CA VAL A 330 -17.10 5.48 -10.82
C VAL A 330 -17.77 6.86 -10.95
N ALA A 331 -19.08 6.96 -10.69
CA ALA A 331 -19.83 8.21 -10.76
C ALA A 331 -19.38 9.24 -9.69
N ASP A 332 -18.76 8.78 -8.60
CA ASP A 332 -18.28 9.64 -7.53
C ASP A 332 -16.91 10.29 -7.82
N TYR A 333 -16.22 9.82 -8.86
CA TYR A 333 -14.85 10.23 -9.17
C TYR A 333 -14.70 11.75 -9.34
N GLY A 334 -15.55 12.39 -10.13
CA GLY A 334 -15.38 13.82 -10.44
C GLY A 334 -15.43 14.73 -9.20
N LEU A 335 -16.28 14.39 -8.21
CA LEU A 335 -16.34 15.10 -6.94
C LEU A 335 -15.09 14.83 -6.08
N VAL A 336 -14.76 13.55 -5.92
CA VAL A 336 -13.65 13.12 -5.06
C VAL A 336 -12.31 13.59 -5.60
N GLU A 337 -12.08 13.50 -6.91
CA GLU A 337 -10.87 14.01 -7.57
C GLU A 337 -10.66 15.51 -7.31
N LYS A 338 -11.73 16.28 -7.46
CA LYS A 338 -11.68 17.71 -7.15
C LYS A 338 -11.28 17.97 -5.71
N MET A 339 -11.89 17.26 -4.75
CA MET A 339 -11.59 17.38 -3.32
C MET A 339 -10.13 17.01 -3.02
N PHE A 340 -9.62 15.91 -3.58
CA PHE A 340 -8.25 15.47 -3.36
C PHE A 340 -7.22 16.43 -3.96
N ARG A 341 -7.44 16.91 -5.18
CA ARG A 341 -6.56 17.89 -5.82
C ARG A 341 -6.47 19.22 -5.04
N GLU A 342 -7.57 19.66 -4.42
CA GLU A 342 -7.59 20.86 -3.60
C GLU A 342 -6.87 20.66 -2.26
N LYS A 343 -7.01 19.49 -1.62
CA LYS A 343 -6.40 19.19 -0.32
C LYS A 343 -4.95 18.72 -0.42
N PHE A 344 -4.60 17.97 -1.46
CA PHE A 344 -3.30 17.32 -1.61
C PHE A 344 -2.61 17.68 -2.94
N PRO A 345 -2.37 18.97 -3.22
CA PRO A 345 -1.83 19.42 -4.51
C PRO A 345 -0.42 18.87 -4.81
N ASP A 346 0.35 18.54 -3.77
CA ASP A 346 1.77 18.15 -3.85
C ASP A 346 2.04 16.72 -3.37
N THR A 347 1.02 15.98 -2.93
CA THR A 347 1.17 14.60 -2.47
C THR A 347 0.85 13.63 -3.60
N PRO A 348 1.72 12.66 -3.92
CA PRO A 348 1.42 11.61 -4.89
C PRO A 348 0.18 10.80 -4.49
N TYR A 349 -0.81 10.70 -5.37
CA TYR A 349 -1.98 9.86 -5.12
C TYR A 349 -2.55 9.25 -6.40
N VAL A 350 -3.28 8.16 -6.24
CA VAL A 350 -4.11 7.56 -7.28
C VAL A 350 -5.51 7.30 -6.74
N ILE A 351 -6.53 7.55 -7.57
CA ILE A 351 -7.93 7.20 -7.27
C ILE A 351 -8.33 6.06 -8.19
N THR A 352 -8.73 4.95 -7.61
CA THR A 352 -9.03 3.70 -8.34
C THR A 352 -10.46 3.24 -8.09
N LEU A 353 -11.01 2.52 -9.07
CA LEU A 353 -12.23 1.75 -8.88
C LEU A 353 -11.90 0.48 -8.10
N ALA A 354 -12.26 0.48 -6.84
CA ALA A 354 -12.05 -0.66 -5.95
C ALA A 354 -13.16 -0.69 -4.90
N PRO A 355 -14.14 -1.60 -5.03
CA PRO A 355 -15.20 -1.70 -4.04
C PRO A 355 -14.64 -1.95 -2.64
N VAL A 356 -15.08 -1.12 -1.70
CA VAL A 356 -14.73 -1.27 -0.29
C VAL A 356 -15.45 -2.47 0.29
N CYS A 357 -14.84 -3.13 1.26
CA CYS A 357 -15.29 -4.42 1.80
C CYS A 357 -16.68 -4.41 2.48
N ARG A 358 -17.28 -3.23 2.65
CA ARG A 358 -18.67 -3.07 3.11
C ARG A 358 -19.45 -2.18 2.14
N PRO A 359 -20.66 -2.60 1.69
CA PRO A 359 -21.40 -1.87 0.64
C PRO A 359 -21.73 -0.41 0.95
N THR A 360 -21.86 -0.05 2.22
CA THR A 360 -22.18 1.32 2.68
C THR A 360 -20.97 2.24 2.77
N TRP A 361 -19.76 1.71 2.65
CA TRP A 361 -18.53 2.49 2.56
C TRP A 361 -18.26 2.83 1.11
N LEU A 362 -18.47 4.09 0.75
CA LEU A 362 -18.36 4.56 -0.63
C LEU A 362 -16.92 4.86 -1.03
N ILE A 363 -16.10 5.20 -0.04
CA ILE A 363 -14.70 5.57 -0.20
C ILE A 363 -13.85 5.05 0.96
N GLU A 364 -12.64 4.66 0.64
CA GLU A 364 -11.58 4.30 1.59
C GLU A 364 -10.25 4.86 1.11
N MET A 365 -9.34 5.20 2.02
CA MET A 365 -7.96 5.53 1.65
C MET A 365 -6.96 4.85 2.57
N GLU A 366 -5.77 4.61 2.05
CA GLU A 366 -4.56 4.28 2.79
C GLU A 366 -3.45 5.27 2.46
N CYS A 367 -2.49 5.43 3.34
CA CYS A 367 -1.32 6.24 3.07
C CYS A 367 -0.08 5.75 3.83
N ILE A 368 1.07 6.19 3.35
CA ILE A 368 2.36 6.07 4.04
C ILE A 368 2.83 7.49 4.38
N ALA A 369 3.26 7.70 5.62
CA ALA A 369 3.89 8.94 6.04
C ALA A 369 5.30 8.65 6.61
N ILE A 370 6.21 9.62 6.46
CA ILE A 370 7.58 9.52 6.94
C ILE A 370 7.90 10.78 7.72
N THR A 371 8.28 10.61 9.00
CA THR A 371 8.63 11.71 9.90
C THR A 371 10.12 11.78 10.15
N GLN A 372 10.64 13.01 10.38
CA GLN A 372 11.97 13.19 10.93
C GLN A 372 11.94 12.81 12.41
N GLU A 373 12.89 11.98 12.83
CA GLU A 373 13.08 11.61 14.23
C GLU A 373 14.50 11.94 14.70
N ASN A 374 14.64 12.00 16.01
CA ASN A 374 15.95 12.12 16.66
C ASN A 374 15.96 11.20 17.89
N ASN A 375 15.83 9.91 17.65
CA ASN A 375 15.68 8.90 18.68
C ASN A 375 17.01 8.15 18.86
N THR A 376 17.71 8.43 19.95
CA THR A 376 19.00 7.79 20.23
C THR A 376 18.90 6.35 20.77
N ALA A 377 17.68 5.87 21.06
CA ALA A 377 17.49 4.50 21.52
C ALA A 377 17.65 3.47 20.40
N TYR A 378 17.39 3.88 19.14
CA TYR A 378 17.42 2.97 17.99
C TYR A 378 18.51 3.38 17.00
N ARG A 379 18.94 2.40 16.20
CA ARG A 379 19.80 2.66 15.05
C ARG A 379 19.07 3.53 14.01
N LYS A 380 19.80 4.33 13.25
CA LYS A 380 19.23 5.01 12.08
C LYS A 380 18.72 3.98 11.07
N PHE A 381 17.73 4.40 10.28
CA PHE A 381 17.20 3.61 9.18
C PHE A 381 18.32 3.16 8.24
#